data_1b06e2add48bf6a66115f3a69a84f4a1
#
_entry.id   1b06e2add48bf6a66115f3a69a84f4a1
#
_cell.length_a   1.000
_cell.length_b   1.000
_cell.length_c   1.000
_cell.angle_alpha   90.00
_cell.angle_beta   90.00
_cell.angle_gamma   90.00
#
_symmetry.space_group_name_H-M   'P 1'
#
loop_
_entity.id
_entity.type
_entity.pdbx_description
1 polymer ?
#
loop_
_entity_poly.entity_id
_entity_poly.type
_entity_poly.pdbx_seq_one_letter_code
_entity_poly.pdbx_strand_id
1 'polypeptide(L)'
;SVVTLNLTIFNSDSLFSDTTVCDAFVWDDSTYTVSGIYTNNYTNVNGCDSSFTFNLTVNYSDSLFSDTTVCDAFVWDDSTYTLSGTYTNTYININGCDSTYTFNLTVNYSESTLSDTTVCDAFVWDDSTYTASGSYTNNYTNAFGCDSSHTVNLTVLESTTGIETVEICDEFTWIDGLTYTESNDSATYTLVNSAGCDSVVTL
;
A
#
# COMPACT_ATOMS: atom_id res chain seq x y z
N SER A 1 -0.30 88.70 52.16
CA SER A 1 -1.03 87.68 51.45
C SER A 1 -0.16 86.44 51.26
N VAL A 2 -0.61 85.31 51.71
CA VAL A 2 0.03 83.99 51.49
C VAL A 2 -0.59 83.39 50.21
N VAL A 3 0.21 83.11 49.22
CA VAL A 3 -0.23 82.39 48.03
C VAL A 3 0.13 80.91 48.25
N THR A 4 -0.87 80.02 48.28
CA THR A 4 -0.65 78.59 48.42
C THR A 4 -0.67 77.98 47.02
N LEU A 5 0.44 77.33 46.64
CA LEU A 5 0.53 76.52 45.38
C LEU A 5 0.11 75.10 45.70
N ASN A 6 -0.93 74.61 45.07
CA ASN A 6 -1.26 73.20 45.03
C ASN A 6 -0.68 72.57 43.74
N LEU A 7 0.40 71.75 43.90
CA LEU A 7 1.08 71.09 42.84
C LEU A 7 0.66 69.59 42.86
N THR A 8 0.11 69.09 41.74
CA THR A 8 -0.08 67.68 41.54
C THR A 8 0.83 67.26 40.39
N ILE A 9 1.65 66.22 40.63
CA ILE A 9 2.56 65.68 39.64
C ILE A 9 2.01 64.27 39.23
N PHE A 10 1.73 64.08 37.96
CA PHE A 10 1.43 62.78 37.38
C PHE A 10 2.68 62.20 36.74
N ASN A 11 2.84 60.89 36.80
CA ASN A 11 4.00 60.17 36.26
C ASN A 11 3.63 59.41 34.99
N SER A 12 4.62 59.23 34.13
CA SER A 12 4.58 58.31 32.98
C SER A 12 4.66 56.87 33.49
N ASP A 13 3.95 55.96 32.79
CA ASP A 13 3.99 54.51 33.03
C ASP A 13 4.88 53.85 32.00
N SER A 14 5.68 52.87 32.43
CA SER A 14 6.44 52.00 31.56
C SER A 14 6.18 50.54 31.95
N LEU A 15 5.53 49.80 31.07
CA LEU A 15 5.21 48.41 31.30
C LEU A 15 6.04 47.54 30.37
N PHE A 16 6.43 46.36 30.87
CA PHE A 16 7.16 45.35 30.13
C PHE A 16 6.50 43.98 30.29
N SER A 17 6.47 43.19 29.22
CA SER A 17 5.95 41.83 29.24
C SER A 17 6.73 40.93 28.27
N ASP A 18 6.92 39.66 28.67
CA ASP A 18 7.41 38.61 27.79
C ASP A 18 6.21 37.85 27.23
N THR A 19 6.22 37.58 25.92
CA THR A 19 5.14 36.92 25.22
C THR A 19 5.73 35.89 24.26
N THR A 20 5.25 34.65 24.32
CA THR A 20 5.60 33.57 23.38
C THR A 20 4.36 33.13 22.66
N VAL A 21 4.41 33.06 21.34
CA VAL A 21 3.29 32.72 20.47
C VAL A 21 3.74 31.79 19.34
N CYS A 22 2.78 31.19 18.66
CA CYS A 22 3.02 30.46 17.44
C CYS A 22 2.63 31.30 16.22
N ASP A 23 3.51 31.34 15.22
CA ASP A 23 3.39 31.95 13.88
C ASP A 23 3.21 33.48 13.88
N ALA A 24 2.26 34.00 14.65
CA ALA A 24 1.98 35.42 14.65
C ALA A 24 1.36 35.91 15.97
N PHE A 25 1.63 37.15 16.29
CA PHE A 25 1.03 37.91 17.39
C PHE A 25 0.33 39.13 16.84
N VAL A 26 -0.95 39.30 17.19
CA VAL A 26 -1.71 40.49 16.82
C VAL A 26 -1.81 41.42 18.03
N TRP A 27 -1.34 42.62 17.85
CA TRP A 27 -1.41 43.66 18.87
C TRP A 27 -1.56 45.06 18.25
N ASP A 28 -2.54 45.81 18.73
CA ASP A 28 -2.84 47.18 18.31
C ASP A 28 -2.94 47.29 16.77
N ASP A 29 -3.81 46.49 16.17
CA ASP A 29 -4.07 46.41 14.72
C ASP A 29 -2.85 46.01 13.85
N SER A 30 -1.74 45.63 14.48
CA SER A 30 -0.52 45.19 13.82
C SER A 30 -0.26 43.70 14.05
N THR A 31 0.27 43.01 13.01
CA THR A 31 0.64 41.60 13.10
C THR A 31 2.15 41.44 13.11
N TYR A 32 2.64 40.80 14.15
CA TYR A 32 4.08 40.54 14.38
C TYR A 32 4.36 39.08 14.13
N THR A 33 5.19 38.77 13.16
CA THR A 33 5.58 37.41 12.77
C THR A 33 7.03 37.08 13.09
N VAL A 34 7.78 37.99 13.68
CA VAL A 34 9.19 37.80 13.97
C VAL A 34 9.44 38.10 15.45
N SER A 35 10.31 37.28 16.07
CA SER A 35 10.75 37.52 17.44
C SER A 35 11.48 38.86 17.56
N GLY A 36 11.23 39.61 18.61
CA GLY A 36 11.86 40.93 18.81
C GLY A 36 11.29 41.69 19.98
N ILE A 37 11.85 42.88 20.24
CA ILE A 37 11.35 43.81 21.23
C ILE A 37 10.55 44.88 20.51
N TYR A 38 9.30 45.02 20.89
CA TYR A 38 8.36 45.95 20.29
C TYR A 38 7.83 46.89 21.37
N THR A 39 7.81 48.20 21.06
CA THR A 39 7.37 49.22 21.99
C THR A 39 6.27 50.05 21.33
N ASN A 40 5.18 50.25 22.04
CA ASN A 40 4.13 51.17 21.66
C ASN A 40 4.01 52.27 22.69
N ASN A 41 3.87 53.51 22.23
CA ASN A 41 3.71 54.68 23.08
C ASN A 41 2.25 55.13 23.13
N TYR A 42 1.77 55.48 24.29
CA TYR A 42 0.41 55.89 24.52
C TYR A 42 0.37 57.02 25.58
N THR A 43 -0.74 57.68 25.69
CA THR A 43 -0.98 58.65 26.74
C THR A 43 -1.82 58.03 27.81
N ASN A 44 -1.36 58.02 29.08
CA ASN A 44 -2.11 57.45 30.18
C ASN A 44 -3.30 58.33 30.59
N VAL A 45 -4.13 57.85 31.51
CA VAL A 45 -5.38 58.52 31.95
C VAL A 45 -5.11 59.91 32.56
N ASN A 46 -3.90 60.18 32.99
CA ASN A 46 -3.48 61.47 33.58
C ASN A 46 -2.86 62.43 32.57
N GLY A 47 -2.83 62.06 31.26
CA GLY A 47 -2.24 62.86 30.19
C GLY A 47 -0.71 62.81 30.09
N CYS A 48 -0.05 61.83 30.78
CA CYS A 48 1.39 61.63 30.68
C CYS A 48 1.76 60.65 29.59
N ASP A 49 2.86 60.86 28.87
CA ASP A 49 3.40 59.94 27.89
C ASP A 49 3.85 58.66 28.59
N SER A 50 3.35 57.53 28.10
CA SER A 50 3.60 56.23 28.68
C SER A 50 3.98 55.23 27.59
N SER A 51 4.61 54.10 27.95
CA SER A 51 5.02 53.07 27.00
C SER A 51 4.71 51.69 27.48
N PHE A 52 4.36 50.82 26.52
CA PHE A 52 4.28 49.39 26.72
C PHE A 52 5.29 48.70 25.79
N THR A 53 6.18 47.91 26.37
CA THR A 53 7.20 47.16 25.64
C THR A 53 6.96 45.65 25.87
N PHE A 54 6.96 44.87 24.81
CA PHE A 54 6.95 43.43 24.95
C PHE A 54 8.13 42.82 24.20
N ASN A 55 8.73 41.79 24.83
CA ASN A 55 9.72 40.93 24.24
C ASN A 55 8.98 39.70 23.65
N LEU A 56 8.83 39.67 22.33
CA LEU A 56 8.10 38.66 21.61
C LEU A 56 9.03 37.52 21.20
N THR A 57 8.63 36.30 21.53
CA THR A 57 9.19 35.07 20.96
C THR A 57 8.14 34.45 20.03
N VAL A 58 8.44 34.36 18.74
CA VAL A 58 7.58 33.68 17.75
C VAL A 58 8.23 32.33 17.44
N ASN A 59 7.53 31.29 17.79
CA ASN A 59 7.79 29.93 17.34
C ASN A 59 6.97 29.65 16.08
N TYR A 60 7.39 28.69 15.28
CA TYR A 60 6.71 28.40 14.01
C TYR A 60 6.14 27.00 14.00
N SER A 61 4.96 26.88 13.38
CA SER A 61 4.40 25.61 13.00
C SER A 61 5.23 24.96 11.90
N ASP A 62 5.31 23.62 11.92
CA ASP A 62 5.98 22.84 10.89
C ASP A 62 4.93 22.21 9.96
N SER A 63 5.24 22.15 8.68
CA SER A 63 4.43 21.43 7.69
C SER A 63 5.34 20.50 6.91
N LEU A 64 5.15 19.20 7.14
CA LEU A 64 5.90 18.15 6.47
C LEU A 64 5.02 17.44 5.46
N PHE A 65 5.62 17.05 4.34
CA PHE A 65 4.96 16.33 3.26
C PHE A 65 5.83 15.16 2.81
N SER A 66 5.20 13.99 2.54
CA SER A 66 5.87 12.85 1.92
C SER A 66 4.93 12.05 1.02
N ASP A 67 5.54 11.30 0.09
CA ASP A 67 4.86 10.31 -0.73
C ASP A 67 5.23 8.91 -0.21
N THR A 68 4.24 8.03 -0.11
CA THR A 68 4.41 6.66 0.40
C THR A 68 3.64 5.68 -0.49
N THR A 69 4.31 4.61 -0.93
CA THR A 69 3.69 3.52 -1.69
C THR A 69 3.84 2.22 -0.92
N VAL A 70 2.74 1.51 -0.75
CA VAL A 70 2.67 0.25 0.02
C VAL A 70 1.80 -0.77 -0.66
N CYS A 71 1.87 -2.00 -0.20
CA CYS A 71 0.96 -3.07 -0.59
C CYS A 71 -0.10 -3.29 0.50
N ASP A 72 -1.38 -3.39 0.07
CA ASP A 72 -2.57 -3.72 0.82
C ASP A 72 -2.95 -2.74 1.93
N ALA A 73 -2.02 -2.37 2.81
CA ALA A 73 -2.31 -1.49 3.93
C ALA A 73 -1.08 -0.74 4.45
N PHE A 74 -1.30 0.44 4.96
CA PHE A 74 -0.32 1.26 5.67
C PHE A 74 -0.79 1.54 7.09
N VAL A 75 0.04 1.26 8.07
CA VAL A 75 -0.25 1.57 9.48
C VAL A 75 0.52 2.82 9.88
N TRP A 76 -0.20 3.83 10.34
CA TRP A 76 0.36 5.08 10.83
C TRP A 76 -0.48 5.64 11.95
N ASP A 77 0.16 5.99 13.07
CA ASP A 77 -0.46 6.59 14.24
C ASP A 77 -1.70 5.80 14.71
N ASP A 78 -1.50 4.48 14.98
CA ASP A 78 -2.53 3.51 15.40
C ASP A 78 -3.73 3.35 14.43
N SER A 79 -3.66 3.94 13.23
CA SER A 79 -4.67 3.84 12.18
C SER A 79 -4.17 3.02 10.99
N THR A 80 -5.06 2.24 10.39
CA THR A 80 -4.78 1.44 9.19
C THR A 80 -5.45 2.06 7.98
N TYR A 81 -4.66 2.38 6.98
CA TYR A 81 -5.08 2.97 5.72
C TYR A 81 -4.98 1.93 4.61
N THR A 82 -6.10 1.60 3.98
CA THR A 82 -6.20 0.61 2.91
C THR A 82 -6.52 1.20 1.55
N LEU A 83 -6.70 2.50 1.46
CA LEU A 83 -7.02 3.22 0.22
C LEU A 83 -5.96 4.26 -0.08
N SER A 84 -5.68 4.45 -1.37
CA SER A 84 -4.86 5.57 -1.82
C SER A 84 -5.55 6.89 -1.53
N GLY A 85 -4.78 7.89 -1.12
CA GLY A 85 -5.31 9.21 -0.80
C GLY A 85 -4.29 10.11 -0.12
N THR A 86 -4.70 11.33 0.17
CA THR A 86 -3.92 12.28 0.96
C THR A 86 -4.45 12.30 2.39
N TYR A 87 -3.57 12.05 3.33
CA TYR A 87 -3.88 11.98 4.75
C TYR A 87 -3.05 13.00 5.50
N THR A 88 -3.69 13.69 6.43
CA THR A 88 -3.02 14.72 7.25
C THR A 88 -3.29 14.45 8.71
N ASN A 89 -2.25 14.50 9.52
CA ASN A 89 -2.34 14.48 10.97
C ASN A 89 -1.73 15.75 11.56
N THR A 90 -2.28 16.18 12.68
CA THR A 90 -1.77 17.34 13.43
C THR A 90 -1.06 16.88 14.70
N TYR A 91 0.02 17.55 15.02
CA TYR A 91 0.81 17.28 16.22
C TYR A 91 1.34 18.61 16.80
N ILE A 92 1.77 18.56 18.02
CA ILE A 92 2.44 19.71 18.66
C ILE A 92 3.96 19.50 18.52
N ASN A 93 4.63 20.44 17.88
CA ASN A 93 6.08 20.38 17.73
C ASN A 93 6.83 20.69 19.04
N ILE A 94 8.16 20.54 19.02
CA ILE A 94 9.01 20.75 20.21
C ILE A 94 8.90 22.15 20.81
N ASN A 95 8.47 23.14 20.03
CA ASN A 95 8.29 24.52 20.45
C ASN A 95 6.87 24.83 20.95
N GLY A 96 6.00 23.81 20.99
CA GLY A 96 4.61 23.93 21.45
C GLY A 96 3.65 24.47 20.40
N CYS A 97 4.01 24.49 19.12
CA CYS A 97 3.16 24.97 18.03
C CYS A 97 2.46 23.81 17.32
N ASP A 98 1.21 24.04 16.92
CA ASP A 98 0.45 23.10 16.10
C ASP A 98 1.13 22.94 14.75
N SER A 99 1.43 21.72 14.40
CA SER A 99 2.15 21.36 13.18
C SER A 99 1.42 20.28 12.43
N THR A 100 1.71 20.11 11.13
CA THR A 100 1.03 19.14 10.28
C THR A 100 2.02 18.23 9.60
N TYR A 101 1.63 16.95 9.51
CA TYR A 101 2.27 15.99 8.63
C TYR A 101 1.24 15.49 7.62
N THR A 102 1.53 15.66 6.34
CA THR A 102 0.67 15.21 5.24
C THR A 102 1.42 14.19 4.40
N PHE A 103 0.80 13.09 4.07
CA PHE A 103 1.36 12.13 3.12
C PHE A 103 0.35 11.75 2.04
N ASN A 104 0.84 11.62 0.81
CA ASN A 104 0.13 10.98 -0.27
C ASN A 104 0.41 9.49 -0.22
N LEU A 105 -0.60 8.71 0.07
CA LEU A 105 -0.53 7.26 0.08
C LEU A 105 -0.96 6.69 -1.27
N THR A 106 -0.12 5.83 -1.84
CA THR A 106 -0.49 4.93 -2.92
C THR A 106 -0.55 3.52 -2.37
N VAL A 107 -1.74 2.92 -2.38
CA VAL A 107 -1.94 1.52 -1.99
C VAL A 107 -2.10 0.70 -3.27
N ASN A 108 -1.18 -0.22 -3.48
CA ASN A 108 -1.27 -1.28 -4.46
C ASN A 108 -1.79 -2.55 -3.77
N TYR A 109 -2.35 -3.47 -4.52
CA TYR A 109 -2.97 -4.65 -3.92
C TYR A 109 -2.28 -5.93 -4.38
N SER A 110 -2.16 -6.86 -3.44
CA SER A 110 -1.85 -8.25 -3.73
C SER A 110 -2.99 -8.89 -4.53
N GLU A 111 -2.66 -9.80 -5.42
CA GLU A 111 -3.63 -10.53 -6.22
C GLU A 111 -3.60 -12.01 -5.86
N SER A 112 -4.78 -12.62 -5.76
CA SER A 112 -4.92 -14.06 -5.59
C SER A 112 -5.90 -14.58 -6.64
N THR A 113 -5.38 -15.41 -7.55
CA THR A 113 -6.14 -15.98 -8.65
C THR A 113 -6.26 -17.49 -8.52
N LEU A 114 -7.36 -18.05 -9.00
CA LEU A 114 -7.65 -19.47 -8.99
C LEU A 114 -8.05 -19.91 -10.40
N SER A 115 -7.52 -21.05 -10.84
CA SER A 115 -7.94 -21.70 -12.08
C SER A 115 -8.09 -23.21 -11.91
N ASP A 116 -8.99 -23.81 -12.66
CA ASP A 116 -9.15 -25.26 -12.76
C ASP A 116 -8.56 -25.75 -14.08
N THR A 117 -7.74 -26.81 -14.02
CA THR A 117 -7.05 -27.36 -15.17
C THR A 117 -7.15 -28.89 -15.14
N THR A 118 -7.52 -29.50 -16.29
CA THR A 118 -7.56 -30.95 -16.48
C THR A 118 -6.62 -31.32 -17.60
N VAL A 119 -5.72 -32.27 -17.34
CA VAL A 119 -4.72 -32.74 -18.30
C VAL A 119 -4.59 -34.24 -18.22
N CYS A 120 -3.96 -34.86 -19.24
CA CYS A 120 -3.56 -36.25 -19.20
C CYS A 120 -2.09 -36.36 -18.77
N ASP A 121 -1.82 -37.32 -17.86
CA ASP A 121 -0.52 -37.76 -17.36
C ASP A 121 0.31 -36.70 -16.63
N ALA A 122 0.53 -35.52 -17.20
CA ALA A 122 1.37 -34.51 -16.60
C ALA A 122 0.99 -33.09 -17.02
N PHE A 123 1.17 -32.16 -16.08
CA PHE A 123 1.04 -30.73 -16.29
C PHE A 123 2.37 -30.03 -15.99
N VAL A 124 2.84 -29.25 -16.95
CA VAL A 124 4.05 -28.43 -16.75
C VAL A 124 3.62 -27.00 -16.45
N TRP A 125 4.05 -26.52 -15.30
CA TRP A 125 3.77 -25.15 -14.87
C TRP A 125 4.95 -24.60 -14.08
N ASP A 126 5.43 -23.44 -14.49
CA ASP A 126 6.54 -22.71 -13.86
C ASP A 126 7.75 -23.62 -13.59
N ASP A 127 8.28 -24.21 -14.69
CA ASP A 127 9.42 -25.15 -14.71
C ASP A 127 9.27 -26.40 -13.85
N SER A 128 8.06 -26.66 -13.32
CA SER A 128 7.76 -27.86 -12.52
C SER A 128 6.77 -28.76 -13.26
N THR A 129 6.93 -30.08 -13.09
CA THR A 129 6.04 -31.08 -13.65
C THR A 129 5.20 -31.73 -12.56
N TYR A 130 3.91 -31.66 -12.70
CA TYR A 130 2.92 -32.22 -11.79
C TYR A 130 2.24 -33.42 -12.43
N THR A 131 2.31 -34.58 -11.78
CA THR A 131 1.75 -35.83 -12.24
C THR A 131 0.58 -36.36 -11.38
N ALA A 132 0.20 -35.60 -10.36
CA ALA A 132 -0.90 -35.95 -9.47
C ALA A 132 -1.92 -34.82 -9.43
N SER A 133 -3.18 -35.18 -9.27
CA SER A 133 -4.26 -34.23 -9.03
C SER A 133 -4.07 -33.57 -7.66
N GLY A 134 -4.34 -32.26 -7.58
CA GLY A 134 -4.16 -31.51 -6.35
C GLY A 134 -4.32 -30.01 -6.57
N SER A 135 -4.20 -29.25 -5.50
CA SER A 135 -4.19 -27.79 -5.54
C SER A 135 -2.74 -27.31 -5.37
N TYR A 136 -2.23 -26.61 -6.34
CA TYR A 136 -0.85 -26.13 -6.40
C TYR A 136 -0.85 -24.62 -6.48
N THR A 137 -0.03 -23.97 -5.64
CA THR A 137 0.04 -22.51 -5.55
C THR A 137 1.45 -22.03 -5.84
N ASN A 138 1.58 -21.09 -6.77
CA ASN A 138 2.79 -20.32 -7.00
C ASN A 138 2.63 -18.90 -6.49
N ASN A 139 3.66 -18.42 -5.80
CA ASN A 139 3.77 -17.06 -5.32
C ASN A 139 4.68 -16.26 -6.26
N TYR A 140 4.26 -15.05 -6.55
CA TYR A 140 5.00 -14.14 -7.42
C TYR A 140 4.83 -12.70 -6.95
N THR A 141 5.63 -11.81 -7.48
CA THR A 141 5.46 -10.38 -7.26
C THR A 141 4.76 -9.79 -8.49
N ASN A 142 3.62 -9.12 -8.29
CA ASN A 142 2.88 -8.53 -9.40
C ASN A 142 3.57 -7.28 -9.97
N ALA A 143 3.01 -6.68 -11.02
CA ALA A 143 3.58 -5.52 -11.70
C ALA A 143 3.74 -4.28 -10.80
N PHE A 144 3.05 -4.23 -9.67
CA PHE A 144 3.11 -3.14 -8.69
C PHE A 144 4.05 -3.41 -7.53
N GLY A 145 4.73 -4.57 -7.54
CA GLY A 145 5.66 -4.96 -6.48
C GLY A 145 5.01 -5.62 -5.27
N CYS A 146 3.74 -6.02 -5.36
CA CYS A 146 3.02 -6.68 -4.26
C CYS A 146 3.07 -8.19 -4.38
N ASP A 147 3.19 -8.88 -3.25
CA ASP A 147 3.15 -10.34 -3.17
C ASP A 147 1.79 -10.84 -3.64
N SER A 148 1.81 -11.75 -4.58
CA SER A 148 0.61 -12.26 -5.24
C SER A 148 0.69 -13.78 -5.40
N SER A 149 -0.42 -14.43 -5.66
CA SER A 149 -0.47 -15.87 -5.83
C SER A 149 -1.40 -16.31 -6.96
N HIS A 150 -1.02 -17.42 -7.60
CA HIS A 150 -1.90 -18.15 -8.50
C HIS A 150 -2.02 -19.59 -8.01
N THR A 151 -3.24 -20.06 -7.82
CA THR A 151 -3.54 -21.44 -7.45
C THR A 151 -4.20 -22.16 -8.61
N VAL A 152 -3.68 -23.33 -8.95
CA VAL A 152 -4.26 -24.24 -9.95
C VAL A 152 -4.83 -25.46 -9.23
N ASN A 153 -6.13 -25.70 -9.36
CA ASN A 153 -6.74 -26.97 -9.03
C ASN A 153 -6.55 -27.91 -10.22
N LEU A 154 -5.57 -28.79 -10.11
CA LEU A 154 -5.18 -29.70 -11.17
C LEU A 154 -5.94 -31.03 -11.05
N THR A 155 -6.54 -31.48 -12.15
CA THR A 155 -7.01 -32.83 -12.33
C THR A 155 -6.13 -33.53 -13.36
N VAL A 156 -5.38 -34.53 -12.93
CA VAL A 156 -4.57 -35.37 -13.81
C VAL A 156 -5.35 -36.66 -14.06
N LEU A 157 -5.62 -36.93 -15.31
CA LEU A 157 -6.21 -38.15 -15.81
C LEU A 157 -5.08 -39.03 -16.40
N GLU A 158 -5.25 -40.32 -16.37
CA GLU A 158 -4.19 -41.25 -16.80
C GLU A 158 -4.49 -41.80 -18.20
N SER A 159 -3.45 -41.82 -19.03
CA SER A 159 -3.42 -42.61 -20.24
C SER A 159 -3.39 -44.10 -19.86
N THR A 160 -3.93 -44.96 -20.75
CA THR A 160 -4.01 -46.39 -20.52
C THR A 160 -3.28 -47.16 -21.62
N THR A 161 -2.89 -48.38 -21.32
CA THR A 161 -2.37 -49.33 -22.32
C THR A 161 -3.16 -50.62 -22.24
N GLY A 162 -3.27 -51.28 -23.35
CA GLY A 162 -3.90 -52.59 -23.43
C GLY A 162 -3.15 -53.48 -24.43
N ILE A 163 -3.36 -54.78 -24.33
CA ILE A 163 -2.88 -55.78 -25.29
C ILE A 163 -4.10 -56.50 -25.81
N GLU A 164 -4.20 -56.58 -27.13
CA GLU A 164 -5.18 -57.40 -27.79
C GLU A 164 -4.49 -58.65 -28.34
N THR A 165 -4.98 -59.82 -27.98
CA THR A 165 -4.45 -61.09 -28.47
C THR A 165 -5.46 -61.76 -29.38
N VAL A 166 -5.09 -61.98 -30.62
CA VAL A 166 -5.94 -62.64 -31.65
C VAL A 166 -5.18 -63.81 -32.18
N GLU A 167 -5.87 -64.98 -32.21
CA GLU A 167 -5.41 -66.22 -32.86
C GLU A 167 -6.29 -66.52 -34.04
N ILE A 168 -5.73 -66.46 -35.24
CA ILE A 168 -6.48 -66.63 -36.49
C ILE A 168 -5.62 -67.36 -37.53
N CYS A 169 -6.25 -67.99 -38.49
CA CYS A 169 -5.58 -68.59 -39.65
C CYS A 169 -5.63 -67.64 -40.84
N ASP A 170 -4.54 -67.57 -41.59
CA ASP A 170 -4.36 -66.91 -42.86
C ASP A 170 -4.10 -65.37 -42.66
N GLU A 171 -5.13 -64.50 -42.53
CA GLU A 171 -5.02 -63.09 -42.49
C GLU A 171 -5.94 -62.41 -41.44
N PHE A 172 -5.54 -61.29 -40.92
CA PHE A 172 -6.31 -60.48 -39.96
C PHE A 172 -6.19 -59.01 -40.29
N THR A 173 -7.31 -58.33 -40.46
CA THR A 173 -7.30 -56.85 -40.55
C THR A 173 -7.60 -56.24 -39.17
N TRP A 174 -6.65 -55.53 -38.63
CA TRP A 174 -6.77 -54.94 -37.30
C TRP A 174 -7.40 -53.55 -37.32
N ILE A 175 -7.61 -52.98 -36.14
CA ILE A 175 -8.21 -51.65 -35.92
C ILE A 175 -7.44 -50.50 -36.59
N ASP A 176 -6.15 -50.66 -36.86
CA ASP A 176 -5.32 -49.73 -37.61
C ASP A 176 -5.59 -49.69 -39.10
N GLY A 177 -6.43 -50.62 -39.60
CA GLY A 177 -6.79 -50.77 -41.00
C GLY A 177 -5.79 -51.57 -41.84
N LEU A 178 -4.75 -52.11 -41.20
CA LEU A 178 -3.77 -52.96 -41.89
C LEU A 178 -4.13 -54.44 -41.81
N THR A 179 -3.79 -55.18 -42.84
CA THR A 179 -3.96 -56.62 -42.89
C THR A 179 -2.65 -57.34 -42.63
N TYR A 180 -2.61 -58.18 -41.62
CA TYR A 180 -1.46 -58.92 -41.14
C TYR A 180 -1.62 -60.40 -41.67
N THR A 181 -0.59 -60.88 -42.33
CA THR A 181 -0.47 -62.24 -42.83
C THR A 181 0.57 -63.07 -42.11
N GLU A 182 1.24 -62.44 -41.16
CA GLU A 182 2.27 -63.02 -40.28
C GLU A 182 2.00 -62.57 -38.85
N SER A 183 2.50 -63.29 -37.85
CA SER A 183 2.41 -62.90 -36.44
C SER A 183 3.07 -61.54 -36.20
N ASN A 184 2.36 -60.66 -35.49
CA ASN A 184 2.82 -59.35 -35.12
C ASN A 184 2.49 -59.11 -33.64
N ASP A 185 3.46 -58.63 -32.86
CA ASP A 185 3.36 -58.31 -31.44
C ASP A 185 3.78 -56.86 -31.12
N SER A 186 3.91 -56.02 -32.13
CA SER A 186 4.44 -54.67 -32.01
C SER A 186 3.58 -53.59 -32.70
N ALA A 187 2.53 -53.97 -33.41
CA ALA A 187 1.60 -53.02 -33.97
C ALA A 187 0.83 -52.33 -32.85
N THR A 188 0.74 -51.02 -32.91
CA THR A 188 0.05 -50.22 -31.90
C THR A 188 -0.99 -49.31 -32.55
N TYR A 189 -2.09 -49.11 -31.84
CA TYR A 189 -3.13 -48.17 -32.24
C TYR A 189 -3.58 -47.34 -31.05
N THR A 190 -3.69 -46.01 -31.24
CA THR A 190 -4.10 -45.12 -30.20
C THR A 190 -5.59 -44.84 -30.27
N LEU A 191 -6.29 -45.16 -29.21
CA LEU A 191 -7.68 -44.84 -28.93
C LEU A 191 -7.75 -43.74 -27.87
N VAL A 192 -8.97 -43.26 -27.64
CA VAL A 192 -9.25 -42.37 -26.51
C VAL A 192 -9.99 -43.18 -25.45
N ASN A 193 -9.48 -43.17 -24.21
CA ASN A 193 -10.12 -43.87 -23.10
C ASN A 193 -11.35 -43.13 -22.58
N SER A 194 -12.07 -43.70 -21.63
CA SER A 194 -13.29 -43.10 -21.06
C SER A 194 -13.05 -41.79 -20.30
N ALA A 195 -11.80 -41.48 -19.91
CA ALA A 195 -11.41 -40.24 -19.28
C ALA A 195 -11.03 -39.15 -20.29
N GLY A 196 -10.93 -39.49 -21.59
CA GLY A 196 -10.56 -38.57 -22.65
C GLY A 196 -9.05 -38.53 -22.94
N CYS A 197 -8.26 -39.41 -22.32
CA CYS A 197 -6.83 -39.53 -22.53
C CYS A 197 -6.49 -40.66 -23.52
N ASP A 198 -5.26 -40.67 -24.00
CA ASP A 198 -4.77 -41.68 -24.91
C ASP A 198 -4.84 -43.09 -24.30
N SER A 199 -5.22 -44.04 -25.10
CA SER A 199 -5.23 -45.47 -24.78
C SER A 199 -4.52 -46.20 -25.89
N VAL A 200 -3.31 -46.66 -25.65
CA VAL A 200 -2.50 -47.38 -26.63
C VAL A 200 -2.80 -48.87 -26.53
N VAL A 201 -3.32 -49.45 -27.58
CA VAL A 201 -3.55 -50.90 -27.71
C VAL A 201 -2.42 -51.49 -28.58
N THR A 202 -1.83 -52.57 -28.12
CA THR A 202 -0.82 -53.35 -28.85
C THR A 202 -1.42 -54.67 -29.26
N LEU A 203 -1.24 -55.02 -30.55
CA LEU A 203 -1.64 -56.33 -31.08
C LEU A 203 -0.63 -57.39 -30.70
#